data_6990253c97e80bacf4b13d5ea30a8789
#
_entry.id   6990253c97e80bacf4b13d5ea30a8789
#
_cell.length_a   1.000
_cell.length_b   1.000
_cell.length_c   1.000
_cell.angle_alpha   90.00
_cell.angle_beta   90.00
_cell.angle_gamma   90.00
#
_symmetry.space_group_name_H-M   'P 1'
#
loop_
_entity.id
_entity.type
_entity.pdbx_description
1 polymer ?
#
loop_
_entity_poly.entity_id
_entity_poly.type
_entity_poly.pdbx_seq_one_letter_code
_entity_poly.pdbx_strand_id
1 'polypeptide(L)'
;MCIRDRITRRDEGRLAEFDALFIRETTRLDHHTWRMARRAEHEGLVVIDDPQSILRCTNKVYLHALLRARGIPAPEGHLLNRSDLDRLDTLADTLTFPQVLKIPDGAFSRGVVKINSRAQLTEEARRLFEDSALLLLQEWMPTEYDWRIGILDGQVLFASRYYMARGHWQIYDHSGGRVRSGGFETMDPARAPEKVIKTALRATRLIGNGLYGVDLKQSGDRVVVIEVNDNPNLDVGVEDVVLGPALYRRIMAWFLEQMERKRQPRQVSTRQSPTS
;
A
#
# COMPACT_ATOMS: atom_id res chain seq x y z
N MET A 1 -2.58 33.22 -2.54
CA MET A 1 -2.67 32.68 -3.92
C MET A 1 -2.07 31.31 -3.90
N CYS A 2 -2.83 30.26 -4.26
CA CYS A 2 -2.29 28.91 -4.32
C CYS A 2 -1.76 28.67 -5.74
N ILE A 3 -0.47 28.44 -5.89
CA ILE A 3 0.17 28.14 -7.17
C ILE A 3 0.41 26.62 -7.19
N ARG A 4 -0.15 25.94 -8.21
CA ARG A 4 0.14 24.53 -8.48
C ARG A 4 1.06 24.45 -9.68
N ASP A 5 2.21 23.81 -9.50
CA ASP A 5 3.14 23.48 -10.58
C ASP A 5 3.26 21.96 -10.73
N ARG A 6 3.54 21.50 -11.94
CA ARG A 6 3.87 20.10 -12.21
C ARG A 6 5.37 20.01 -12.41
N ILE A 7 6.02 19.33 -11.49
CA ILE A 7 7.46 19.10 -11.52
C ILE A 7 7.78 17.64 -11.89
N THR A 8 9.02 17.40 -12.29
CA THR A 8 9.57 16.10 -12.65
C THR A 8 10.84 15.84 -11.84
N ARG A 9 11.43 14.66 -12.00
CA ARG A 9 12.74 14.33 -11.37
C ARG A 9 13.86 15.33 -11.69
N ARG A 10 13.74 16.11 -12.77
CA ARG A 10 14.75 17.12 -13.16
C ARG A 10 14.65 18.40 -12.29
N ASP A 11 13.52 18.59 -11.66
CA ASP A 11 13.21 19.77 -10.86
C ASP A 11 13.49 19.54 -9.37
N GLU A 12 14.18 18.46 -8.99
CA GLU A 12 14.51 18.14 -7.59
C GLU A 12 15.23 19.30 -6.87
N GLY A 13 16.04 20.09 -7.60
CA GLY A 13 16.72 21.28 -7.07
C GLY A 13 15.79 22.42 -6.66
N ARG A 14 14.55 22.44 -7.18
CA ARG A 14 13.56 23.48 -6.95
C ARG A 14 12.59 23.18 -5.79
N LEU A 15 12.75 22.04 -5.11
CA LEU A 15 11.79 21.65 -4.06
C LEU A 15 11.61 22.71 -2.97
N ALA A 16 12.67 23.43 -2.62
CA ALA A 16 12.59 24.52 -1.62
C ALA A 16 11.71 25.71 -2.06
N GLU A 17 11.30 25.81 -3.33
CA GLU A 17 10.39 26.83 -3.82
C GLU A 17 8.90 26.53 -3.48
N PHE A 18 8.60 25.35 -2.96
CA PHE A 18 7.24 24.86 -2.72
C PHE A 18 6.96 24.67 -1.22
N ASP A 19 5.69 24.71 -0.85
CA ASP A 19 5.22 24.41 0.52
C ASP A 19 4.81 22.95 0.67
N ALA A 20 4.50 22.24 -0.43
CA ALA A 20 4.03 20.87 -0.41
C ALA A 20 4.44 20.09 -1.67
N LEU A 21 4.57 18.78 -1.54
CA LEU A 21 4.82 17.85 -2.64
C LEU A 21 3.78 16.72 -2.64
N PHE A 22 3.08 16.54 -3.76
CA PHE A 22 2.19 15.41 -4.00
C PHE A 22 2.80 14.51 -5.08
N ILE A 23 3.31 13.34 -4.68
CA ILE A 23 3.91 12.37 -5.59
C ILE A 23 2.78 11.60 -6.30
N ARG A 24 2.84 11.55 -7.63
CA ARG A 24 1.89 10.80 -8.47
C ARG A 24 2.60 9.91 -9.48
N GLU A 25 3.69 9.28 -9.03
CA GLU A 25 4.44 8.24 -9.74
C GLU A 25 4.60 7.04 -8.81
N THR A 26 4.83 5.84 -9.39
CA THR A 26 5.12 4.64 -8.60
C THR A 26 6.31 4.86 -7.68
N THR A 27 6.09 4.65 -6.40
CA THR A 27 7.09 4.83 -5.34
C THR A 27 7.95 3.59 -5.17
N ARG A 28 9.24 3.77 -4.94
CA ARG A 28 10.20 2.71 -4.63
C ARG A 28 11.39 3.30 -3.88
N LEU A 29 12.06 2.51 -3.02
CA LEU A 29 13.20 2.97 -2.22
C LEU A 29 14.44 3.28 -3.06
N ASP A 30 14.63 2.58 -4.17
CA ASP A 30 15.73 2.77 -5.12
C ASP A 30 15.42 3.80 -6.23
N HIS A 31 14.30 4.52 -6.11
CA HIS A 31 13.77 5.42 -7.13
C HIS A 31 13.90 6.90 -6.74
N HIS A 32 13.83 7.80 -7.74
CA HIS A 32 13.86 9.25 -7.50
C HIS A 32 12.68 9.71 -6.63
N THR A 33 11.53 9.05 -6.66
CA THR A 33 10.37 9.40 -5.85
C THR A 33 10.68 9.40 -4.36
N TRP A 34 11.41 8.40 -3.87
CA TRP A 34 11.82 8.35 -2.47
C TRP A 34 12.87 9.42 -2.12
N ARG A 35 13.83 9.67 -3.01
CA ARG A 35 14.81 10.75 -2.81
C ARG A 35 14.13 12.12 -2.74
N MET A 36 13.18 12.39 -3.67
CA MET A 36 12.40 13.62 -3.67
C MET A 36 11.54 13.76 -2.42
N ALA A 37 10.88 12.68 -1.98
CA ALA A 37 10.10 12.67 -0.75
C ALA A 37 10.98 13.02 0.47
N ARG A 38 12.15 12.39 0.60
CA ARG A 38 13.08 12.67 1.69
C ARG A 38 13.61 14.11 1.66
N ARG A 39 13.96 14.59 0.48
CA ARG A 39 14.43 15.96 0.33
C ARG A 39 13.34 16.96 0.66
N ALA A 40 12.13 16.77 0.14
CA ALA A 40 10.99 17.61 0.43
C ALA A 40 10.67 17.65 1.94
N GLU A 41 10.71 16.51 2.62
CA GLU A 41 10.53 16.43 4.08
C GLU A 41 11.64 17.21 4.81
N HIS A 42 12.91 17.08 4.38
CA HIS A 42 14.05 17.82 4.96
C HIS A 42 13.93 19.34 4.77
N GLU A 43 13.45 19.77 3.60
CA GLU A 43 13.16 21.18 3.30
C GLU A 43 11.89 21.70 4.02
N GLY A 44 11.20 20.83 4.77
CA GLY A 44 10.02 21.20 5.56
C GLY A 44 8.71 21.21 4.81
N LEU A 45 8.63 20.69 3.59
CA LEU A 45 7.39 20.59 2.82
C LEU A 45 6.41 19.63 3.50
N VAL A 46 5.12 19.80 3.20
CA VAL A 46 4.10 18.78 3.43
C VAL A 46 4.17 17.78 2.27
N VAL A 47 4.34 16.49 2.57
CA VAL A 47 4.58 15.48 1.54
C VAL A 47 3.52 14.38 1.59
N ILE A 48 2.94 14.05 0.47
CA ILE A 48 2.29 12.78 0.14
C ILE A 48 2.98 12.26 -1.13
N ASP A 49 3.59 11.11 -1.16
CA ASP A 49 3.78 10.13 -0.09
C ASP A 49 5.05 10.48 0.70
N ASP A 50 4.95 10.46 2.02
CA ASP A 50 6.11 10.72 2.87
C ASP A 50 7.09 9.53 2.87
N PRO A 51 8.39 9.75 3.20
CA PRO A 51 9.40 8.68 3.14
C PRO A 51 9.11 7.47 4.00
N GLN A 52 8.46 7.66 5.16
CA GLN A 52 8.13 6.56 6.05
C GLN A 52 6.98 5.72 5.50
N SER A 53 5.99 6.38 4.89
CA SER A 53 4.90 5.70 4.18
C SER A 53 5.42 4.87 3.02
N ILE A 54 6.30 5.43 2.18
CA ILE A 54 6.96 4.71 1.09
C ILE A 54 7.69 3.47 1.63
N LEU A 55 8.52 3.63 2.67
CA LEU A 55 9.27 2.53 3.28
C LEU A 55 8.36 1.40 3.77
N ARG A 56 7.27 1.75 4.45
CA ARG A 56 6.35 0.79 5.09
C ARG A 56 5.46 0.07 4.08
N CYS A 57 5.09 0.73 3.00
CA CYS A 57 4.16 0.20 2.01
C CYS A 57 4.86 -0.59 0.90
N THR A 58 6.04 -0.14 0.42
CA THR A 58 6.69 -0.77 -0.73
C THR A 58 7.27 -2.15 -0.44
N ASN A 59 7.62 -2.45 0.82
CA ASN A 59 8.19 -3.74 1.20
C ASN A 59 7.16 -4.68 1.83
N LYS A 60 6.73 -5.70 1.07
CA LYS A 60 5.70 -6.66 1.47
C LYS A 60 6.05 -7.48 2.72
N VAL A 61 7.34 -7.78 2.90
CA VAL A 61 7.84 -8.52 4.07
C VAL A 61 7.70 -7.65 5.32
N TYR A 62 8.14 -6.39 5.23
CA TYR A 62 8.01 -5.43 6.33
C TYR A 62 6.55 -5.19 6.70
N LEU A 63 5.70 -4.93 5.69
CA LEU A 63 4.28 -4.70 5.90
C LEU A 63 3.62 -5.92 6.56
N HIS A 64 3.90 -7.14 6.07
CA HIS A 64 3.35 -8.37 6.65
C HIS A 64 3.76 -8.54 8.12
N ALA A 65 5.05 -8.35 8.43
CA ALA A 65 5.55 -8.43 9.80
C ALA A 65 4.90 -7.38 10.72
N LEU A 66 4.76 -6.13 10.23
CA LEU A 66 4.11 -5.04 10.96
C LEU A 66 2.64 -5.35 11.27
N LEU A 67 1.88 -5.81 10.29
CA LEU A 67 0.46 -6.18 10.45
C LEU A 67 0.32 -7.29 11.51
N ARG A 68 1.12 -8.35 11.40
CA ARG A 68 1.10 -9.47 12.37
C ARG A 68 1.46 -9.02 13.78
N ALA A 69 2.53 -8.26 13.94
CA ALA A 69 2.98 -7.75 15.24
C ALA A 69 1.94 -6.88 15.96
N ARG A 70 1.00 -6.29 15.20
CA ARG A 70 -0.07 -5.42 15.71
C ARG A 70 -1.46 -6.07 15.70
N GLY A 71 -1.54 -7.39 15.43
CA GLY A 71 -2.79 -8.13 15.41
C GLY A 71 -3.78 -7.64 14.36
N ILE A 72 -3.28 -7.11 13.22
CA ILE A 72 -4.11 -6.80 12.05
C ILE A 72 -4.20 -8.08 11.21
N PRO A 73 -5.40 -8.55 10.87
CA PRO A 73 -5.56 -9.74 10.06
C PRO A 73 -4.86 -9.61 8.71
N ALA A 74 -3.95 -10.54 8.43
CA ALA A 74 -3.27 -10.72 7.17
C ALA A 74 -3.29 -12.22 6.82
N PRO A 75 -3.05 -12.62 5.55
CA PRO A 75 -2.89 -14.03 5.22
C PRO A 75 -1.78 -14.67 6.05
N GLU A 76 -1.97 -15.92 6.47
CA GLU A 76 -0.90 -16.69 7.11
C GLU A 76 0.32 -16.74 6.19
N GLY A 77 1.53 -16.60 6.76
CA GLY A 77 2.70 -16.50 5.91
C GLY A 77 4.01 -16.79 6.62
N HIS A 78 4.98 -17.24 5.81
CA HIS A 78 6.34 -17.55 6.19
C HIS A 78 7.31 -16.65 5.43
N LEU A 79 8.24 -16.06 6.17
CA LEU A 79 9.37 -15.36 5.58
C LEU A 79 10.46 -16.41 5.28
N LEU A 80 10.91 -16.42 4.04
CA LEU A 80 11.96 -17.33 3.57
C LEU A 80 13.20 -16.54 3.18
N ASN A 81 14.36 -17.06 3.47
CA ASN A 81 15.65 -16.63 2.99
C ASN A 81 16.33 -17.79 2.23
N ARG A 82 17.46 -17.53 1.58
CA ARG A 82 18.13 -18.53 0.74
C ARG A 82 18.54 -19.81 1.51
N SER A 83 18.88 -19.72 2.80
CA SER A 83 19.22 -20.90 3.60
C SER A 83 18.03 -21.81 3.94
N ASP A 84 16.80 -21.31 3.74
CA ASP A 84 15.59 -22.11 3.93
C ASP A 84 15.32 -23.08 2.78
N LEU A 85 16.05 -22.95 1.64
CA LEU A 85 15.90 -23.86 0.49
C LEU A 85 16.10 -25.32 0.90
N ASP A 86 17.03 -25.61 1.80
CA ASP A 86 17.32 -26.97 2.28
C ASP A 86 16.22 -27.55 3.18
N ARG A 87 15.32 -26.68 3.68
CA ARG A 87 14.21 -27.05 4.57
C ARG A 87 12.84 -26.82 3.97
N LEU A 88 12.76 -26.43 2.68
CA LEU A 88 11.47 -26.17 2.01
C LEU A 88 10.57 -27.41 1.99
N ASP A 89 11.15 -28.61 1.88
CA ASP A 89 10.38 -29.85 1.91
C ASP A 89 9.68 -30.07 3.25
N THR A 90 10.40 -29.83 4.35
CA THR A 90 9.82 -29.94 5.69
C THR A 90 8.75 -28.86 5.94
N LEU A 91 8.97 -27.64 5.46
CA LEU A 91 7.95 -26.60 5.51
C LEU A 91 6.73 -26.98 4.69
N ALA A 92 6.93 -27.50 3.47
CA ALA A 92 5.85 -27.88 2.56
C ALA A 92 4.95 -28.98 3.14
N ASP A 93 5.45 -29.85 4.02
CA ASP A 93 4.65 -30.86 4.74
C ASP A 93 3.61 -30.22 5.67
N THR A 94 3.84 -29.01 6.13
CA THR A 94 2.91 -28.27 7.02
C THR A 94 1.91 -27.39 6.26
N LEU A 95 2.07 -27.24 4.95
CA LEU A 95 1.29 -26.31 4.15
C LEU A 95 0.12 -27.00 3.42
N THR A 96 -0.97 -26.27 3.32
CA THR A 96 -2.07 -26.61 2.39
C THR A 96 -1.91 -25.79 1.12
N PHE A 97 -1.78 -26.45 -0.03
CA PHE A 97 -1.71 -25.80 -1.33
C PHE A 97 -3.12 -25.49 -1.87
N PRO A 98 -3.28 -24.42 -2.69
CA PRO A 98 -2.23 -23.54 -3.22
C PRO A 98 -1.72 -22.51 -2.19
N GLN A 99 -0.52 -22.00 -2.46
CA GLN A 99 0.10 -20.88 -1.74
C GLN A 99 0.41 -19.73 -2.71
N VAL A 100 0.86 -18.58 -2.20
CA VAL A 100 1.33 -17.43 -3.00
C VAL A 100 2.73 -17.05 -2.55
N LEU A 101 3.70 -17.13 -3.46
CA LEU A 101 5.09 -16.73 -3.23
C LEU A 101 5.32 -15.33 -3.80
N LYS A 102 5.94 -14.44 -3.02
CA LYS A 102 6.13 -13.02 -3.37
C LYS A 102 7.55 -12.57 -3.08
N ILE A 103 8.11 -11.73 -3.98
CA ILE A 103 9.30 -10.93 -3.65
C ILE A 103 8.88 -9.73 -2.77
N PRO A 104 9.79 -9.20 -1.93
CA PRO A 104 9.50 -8.04 -1.06
C PRO A 104 9.04 -6.81 -1.85
N ASP A 105 9.79 -6.45 -2.87
CA ASP A 105 9.65 -5.20 -3.60
C ASP A 105 9.09 -5.48 -5.01
N GLY A 106 7.81 -5.33 -5.20
CA GLY A 106 7.16 -5.55 -6.49
C GLY A 106 5.82 -4.82 -6.57
N ALA A 107 5.60 -4.11 -7.68
CA ALA A 107 4.34 -3.45 -7.99
C ALA A 107 3.60 -4.19 -9.11
N PHE A 108 2.29 -3.99 -9.21
CA PHE A 108 1.45 -4.53 -10.30
C PHE A 108 1.56 -6.05 -10.46
N SER A 109 1.52 -6.79 -9.35
CA SER A 109 1.60 -8.27 -9.32
C SER A 109 2.90 -8.88 -9.86
N ARG A 110 3.93 -8.09 -10.16
CA ARG A 110 5.23 -8.60 -10.59
C ARG A 110 5.93 -9.28 -9.42
N GLY A 111 6.54 -10.45 -9.69
CA GLY A 111 7.19 -11.27 -8.66
C GLY A 111 6.22 -11.90 -7.66
N VAL A 112 4.95 -12.11 -8.07
CA VAL A 112 3.92 -12.82 -7.30
C VAL A 112 3.50 -14.06 -8.08
N VAL A 113 3.72 -15.24 -7.50
CA VAL A 113 3.48 -16.53 -8.15
C VAL A 113 2.55 -17.38 -7.30
N LYS A 114 1.52 -17.95 -7.93
CA LYS A 114 0.67 -18.97 -7.29
C LYS A 114 1.36 -20.33 -7.36
N ILE A 115 1.51 -20.95 -6.22
CA ILE A 115 2.21 -22.22 -6.02
C ILE A 115 1.17 -23.30 -5.75
N ASN A 116 1.08 -24.28 -6.62
CA ASN A 116 0.05 -25.33 -6.54
C ASN A 116 0.58 -26.66 -5.95
N SER A 117 1.91 -26.80 -5.81
CA SER A 117 2.52 -28.04 -5.30
C SER A 117 3.87 -27.75 -4.64
N ARG A 118 4.36 -28.72 -3.84
CA ARG A 118 5.70 -28.72 -3.25
C ARG A 118 6.80 -28.56 -4.31
N ALA A 119 6.75 -29.33 -5.38
CA ALA A 119 7.76 -29.26 -6.44
C ALA A 119 7.83 -27.86 -7.05
N GLN A 120 6.67 -27.23 -7.31
CA GLN A 120 6.60 -25.86 -7.81
C GLN A 120 7.14 -24.86 -6.79
N LEU A 121 6.92 -25.06 -5.49
CA LEU A 121 7.47 -24.20 -4.43
C LEU A 121 8.99 -24.17 -4.50
N THR A 122 9.63 -25.32 -4.58
CA THR A 122 11.09 -25.43 -4.63
C THR A 122 11.67 -24.81 -5.89
N GLU A 123 11.06 -25.05 -7.05
CA GLU A 123 11.45 -24.50 -8.33
C GLU A 123 11.38 -22.96 -8.33
N GLU A 124 10.21 -22.42 -7.98
CA GLU A 124 9.96 -20.98 -8.00
C GLU A 124 10.74 -20.24 -6.92
N ALA A 125 10.94 -20.84 -5.73
CA ALA A 125 11.76 -20.25 -4.69
C ALA A 125 13.22 -20.11 -5.15
N ARG A 126 13.81 -21.14 -5.77
CA ARG A 126 15.17 -21.06 -6.33
C ARG A 126 15.28 -19.94 -7.36
N ARG A 127 14.33 -19.89 -8.30
CA ARG A 127 14.28 -18.87 -9.35
C ARG A 127 14.19 -17.45 -8.78
N LEU A 128 13.28 -17.22 -7.80
CA LEU A 128 13.09 -15.88 -7.23
C LEU A 128 14.23 -15.46 -6.32
N PHE A 129 14.95 -16.40 -5.70
CA PHE A 129 16.15 -16.11 -4.93
C PHE A 129 17.37 -15.71 -5.79
N GLU A 130 17.29 -15.79 -7.10
CA GLU A 130 18.32 -15.21 -7.98
C GLU A 130 18.29 -13.68 -7.88
N ASP A 131 17.09 -13.09 -7.78
CA ASP A 131 16.87 -11.65 -7.81
C ASP A 131 16.50 -11.05 -6.43
N SER A 132 16.23 -11.87 -5.42
CA SER A 132 15.77 -11.41 -4.12
C SER A 132 16.44 -12.14 -2.96
N ALA A 133 16.81 -11.42 -1.89
CA ALA A 133 17.36 -12.02 -0.68
C ALA A 133 16.30 -12.68 0.22
N LEU A 134 15.06 -12.23 0.11
CA LEU A 134 13.93 -12.68 0.92
C LEU A 134 12.73 -12.99 0.03
N LEU A 135 11.90 -13.93 0.45
CA LEU A 135 10.60 -14.22 -0.15
C LEU A 135 9.54 -14.30 0.95
N LEU A 136 8.32 -13.92 0.60
CA LEU A 136 7.15 -14.08 1.45
C LEU A 136 6.24 -15.15 0.85
N LEU A 137 6.11 -16.29 1.51
CA LEU A 137 5.16 -17.34 1.19
C LEU A 137 3.90 -17.13 2.02
N GLN A 138 2.75 -17.01 1.37
CA GLN A 138 1.46 -16.77 2.05
C GLN A 138 0.41 -17.75 1.60
N GLU A 139 -0.56 -18.04 2.45
CA GLU A 139 -1.76 -18.78 2.06
C GLU A 139 -2.45 -18.11 0.87
N TRP A 140 -2.99 -18.92 -0.01
CA TRP A 140 -3.81 -18.43 -1.11
C TRP A 140 -5.27 -18.32 -0.66
N MET A 141 -5.84 -17.13 -0.79
CA MET A 141 -7.23 -16.84 -0.45
C MET A 141 -7.99 -16.50 -1.74
N PRO A 142 -8.81 -17.40 -2.29
CA PRO A 142 -9.60 -17.11 -3.49
C PRO A 142 -10.74 -16.14 -3.18
N THR A 143 -10.91 -15.16 -4.05
CA THR A 143 -12.00 -14.19 -4.01
C THR A 143 -12.39 -13.80 -5.43
N GLU A 144 -13.64 -13.42 -5.66
CA GLU A 144 -14.09 -12.91 -6.96
C GLU A 144 -13.58 -11.47 -7.20
N TYR A 145 -13.37 -10.73 -6.14
CA TYR A 145 -12.84 -9.36 -6.15
C TYR A 145 -12.00 -9.11 -4.90
N ASP A 146 -11.18 -8.09 -4.98
CA ASP A 146 -10.50 -7.49 -3.84
C ASP A 146 -11.16 -6.15 -3.51
N TRP A 147 -11.28 -5.85 -2.23
CA TRP A 147 -11.61 -4.52 -1.77
C TRP A 147 -10.41 -3.60 -1.91
N ARG A 148 -10.62 -2.38 -2.40
CA ARG A 148 -9.70 -1.26 -2.27
C ARG A 148 -10.37 -0.13 -1.52
N ILE A 149 -9.85 0.18 -0.33
CA ILE A 149 -10.37 1.25 0.52
C ILE A 149 -9.39 2.41 0.48
N GLY A 150 -9.82 3.54 -0.10
CA GLY A 150 -9.05 4.78 -0.11
C GLY A 150 -9.20 5.52 1.20
N ILE A 151 -8.08 5.89 1.84
CA ILE A 151 -8.05 6.54 3.15
C ILE A 151 -7.10 7.72 3.11
N LEU A 152 -7.54 8.86 3.61
CA LEU A 152 -6.73 10.06 3.82
C LEU A 152 -6.87 10.49 5.27
N ASP A 153 -5.77 10.62 5.99
CA ASP A 153 -5.72 11.08 7.39
C ASP A 153 -6.75 10.34 8.29
N GLY A 154 -6.81 9.02 8.15
CA GLY A 154 -7.74 8.18 8.91
C GLY A 154 -9.21 8.31 8.52
N GLN A 155 -9.54 9.02 7.45
CA GLN A 155 -10.90 9.15 6.91
C GLN A 155 -11.03 8.40 5.58
N VAL A 156 -12.11 7.61 5.44
CA VAL A 156 -12.38 6.87 4.21
C VAL A 156 -12.87 7.82 3.13
N LEU A 157 -12.23 7.77 1.97
CA LEU A 157 -12.60 8.56 0.79
C LEU A 157 -13.51 7.77 -0.16
N PHE A 158 -13.16 6.51 -0.42
CA PHE A 158 -13.91 5.63 -1.33
C PHE A 158 -13.76 4.16 -0.92
N ALA A 159 -14.69 3.34 -1.38
CA ALA A 159 -14.64 1.90 -1.29
C ALA A 159 -14.91 1.31 -2.67
N SER A 160 -13.96 0.54 -3.19
CA SER A 160 -14.06 -0.09 -4.51
C SER A 160 -13.88 -1.60 -4.41
N ARG A 161 -14.61 -2.33 -5.24
CA ARG A 161 -14.36 -3.74 -5.56
C ARG A 161 -13.62 -3.80 -6.88
N TYR A 162 -12.48 -4.45 -6.91
CA TYR A 162 -11.74 -4.74 -8.12
C TYR A 162 -11.86 -6.21 -8.43
N TYR A 163 -12.57 -6.55 -9.49
CA TYR A 163 -12.84 -7.92 -9.89
C TYR A 163 -11.59 -8.56 -10.50
N MET A 164 -11.45 -9.86 -10.30
CA MET A 164 -10.38 -10.63 -10.92
C MET A 164 -10.51 -10.62 -12.45
N ALA A 165 -9.40 -10.57 -13.16
CA ALA A 165 -9.39 -10.69 -14.60
C ALA A 165 -10.01 -12.03 -15.01
N ARG A 166 -10.79 -12.04 -16.09
CA ARG A 166 -11.56 -13.23 -16.52
C ARG A 166 -10.65 -14.46 -16.68
N GLY A 167 -10.95 -15.50 -15.91
CA GLY A 167 -10.16 -16.74 -15.91
C GLY A 167 -8.80 -16.62 -15.20
N HIS A 168 -8.56 -15.53 -14.47
CA HIS A 168 -7.33 -15.30 -13.73
C HIS A 168 -7.61 -15.09 -12.23
N TRP A 169 -6.60 -15.34 -11.40
CA TRP A 169 -6.70 -15.24 -9.95
C TRP A 169 -6.23 -13.88 -9.38
N GLN A 170 -5.81 -12.97 -10.25
CA GLN A 170 -5.40 -11.59 -9.93
C GLN A 170 -6.27 -10.60 -10.71
N ILE A 171 -6.31 -9.37 -10.23
CA ILE A 171 -7.01 -8.24 -10.87
C ILE A 171 -6.42 -7.96 -12.26
N TYR A 172 -5.08 -8.10 -12.40
CA TYR A 172 -4.36 -7.89 -13.66
C TYR A 172 -3.81 -9.21 -14.20
N ASP A 173 -4.06 -9.49 -15.47
CA ASP A 173 -3.47 -10.61 -16.22
C ASP A 173 -2.46 -10.06 -17.23
N HIS A 174 -1.20 -10.44 -17.05
CA HIS A 174 -0.08 -10.03 -17.90
C HIS A 174 0.34 -11.10 -18.92
N SER A 175 -0.36 -12.24 -19.01
CA SER A 175 0.07 -13.43 -19.77
C SER A 175 -0.05 -13.30 -21.30
N GLY A 176 -0.74 -12.29 -21.82
CA GLY A 176 -1.10 -12.22 -23.24
C GLY A 176 -0.50 -11.04 -24.04
N GLY A 177 0.60 -10.43 -23.62
CA GLY A 177 1.19 -9.27 -24.30
C GLY A 177 0.40 -7.97 -24.18
N ARG A 178 -0.87 -8.04 -23.77
CA ARG A 178 -1.71 -6.91 -23.34
C ARG A 178 -2.18 -7.17 -21.93
N VAL A 179 -2.06 -6.16 -21.06
CA VAL A 179 -2.60 -6.22 -19.71
C VAL A 179 -4.14 -6.25 -19.81
N ARG A 180 -4.75 -7.31 -19.27
CA ARG A 180 -6.19 -7.40 -19.08
C ARG A 180 -6.50 -7.18 -17.61
N SER A 181 -7.51 -6.37 -17.30
CA SER A 181 -8.02 -6.18 -15.93
C SER A 181 -9.45 -6.70 -15.83
N GLY A 182 -9.85 -7.03 -14.62
CA GLY A 182 -11.26 -7.23 -14.29
C GLY A 182 -12.03 -5.90 -14.31
N GLY A 183 -13.32 -5.97 -14.05
CA GLY A 183 -14.15 -4.79 -13.83
C GLY A 183 -13.89 -4.18 -12.46
N PHE A 184 -14.54 -3.07 -12.20
CA PHE A 184 -14.57 -2.46 -10.87
C PHE A 184 -15.99 -1.98 -10.53
N GLU A 185 -16.25 -1.81 -9.24
CA GLU A 185 -17.46 -1.21 -8.71
C GLU A 185 -17.07 -0.31 -7.53
N THR A 186 -17.25 0.99 -7.67
CA THR A 186 -17.01 1.94 -6.59
C THR A 186 -18.33 2.37 -5.95
N MET A 187 -18.37 2.35 -4.64
CA MET A 187 -19.57 2.62 -3.85
C MET A 187 -19.30 3.61 -2.72
N ASP A 188 -20.40 4.13 -2.16
CA ASP A 188 -20.34 4.89 -0.91
C ASP A 188 -19.70 4.01 0.18
N PRO A 189 -18.66 4.48 0.89
CA PRO A 189 -18.05 3.74 1.99
C PRO A 189 -19.03 3.23 3.04
N ALA A 190 -20.16 3.92 3.27
CA ALA A 190 -21.21 3.48 4.20
C ALA A 190 -21.90 2.18 3.77
N ARG A 191 -21.81 1.80 2.49
CA ARG A 191 -22.34 0.55 1.94
C ARG A 191 -21.37 -0.61 2.01
N ALA A 192 -20.09 -0.35 2.23
CA ALA A 192 -19.10 -1.40 2.41
C ALA A 192 -19.23 -2.08 3.79
N PRO A 193 -18.91 -3.38 3.90
CA PRO A 193 -18.98 -4.06 5.19
C PRO A 193 -18.13 -3.36 6.25
N GLU A 194 -18.73 -3.12 7.43
CA GLU A 194 -18.07 -2.41 8.53
C GLU A 194 -16.71 -3.03 8.91
N LYS A 195 -16.63 -4.37 8.87
CA LYS A 195 -15.38 -5.12 9.16
C LYS A 195 -14.27 -4.80 8.16
N VAL A 196 -14.60 -4.62 6.86
CA VAL A 196 -13.63 -4.21 5.83
C VAL A 196 -13.11 -2.82 6.13
N ILE A 197 -13.99 -1.85 6.38
CA ILE A 197 -13.64 -0.46 6.71
C ILE A 197 -12.78 -0.41 7.98
N LYS A 198 -13.22 -1.05 9.07
CA LYS A 198 -12.48 -1.06 10.35
C LYS A 198 -11.07 -1.68 10.18
N THR A 199 -10.96 -2.78 9.40
CA THR A 199 -9.67 -3.43 9.17
C THR A 199 -8.74 -2.53 8.37
N ALA A 200 -9.23 -1.86 7.32
CA ALA A 200 -8.46 -0.91 6.53
C ALA A 200 -7.95 0.27 7.38
N LEU A 201 -8.84 0.90 8.18
CA LEU A 201 -8.48 2.00 9.07
C LEU A 201 -7.44 1.60 10.13
N ARG A 202 -7.53 0.38 10.66
CA ARG A 202 -6.53 -0.14 11.60
C ARG A 202 -5.17 -0.32 10.93
N ALA A 203 -5.14 -0.80 9.69
CA ALA A 203 -3.90 -0.99 8.94
C ALA A 203 -3.21 0.34 8.64
N THR A 204 -3.94 1.35 8.14
CA THR A 204 -3.36 2.65 7.78
C THR A 204 -2.82 3.43 8.99
N ARG A 205 -3.41 3.27 10.18
CA ARG A 205 -2.87 3.86 11.43
C ARG A 205 -1.46 3.39 11.76
N LEU A 206 -1.03 2.24 11.24
CA LEU A 206 0.35 1.74 11.40
C LEU A 206 1.31 2.37 10.40
N ILE A 207 0.77 2.94 9.31
CA ILE A 207 1.57 3.55 8.24
C ILE A 207 1.76 5.03 8.53
N GLY A 208 0.70 5.80 8.66
CA GLY A 208 0.76 7.24 8.88
C GLY A 208 -0.59 7.92 8.63
N ASN A 209 -0.53 9.23 8.39
CA ASN A 209 -1.69 10.09 8.17
C ASN A 209 -1.81 10.58 6.71
N GLY A 210 -1.10 9.92 5.79
CA GLY A 210 -1.11 10.24 4.36
C GLY A 210 -2.34 9.71 3.64
N LEU A 211 -2.20 9.58 2.31
CA LEU A 211 -3.19 9.00 1.41
C LEU A 211 -2.82 7.55 1.12
N TYR A 212 -3.72 6.63 1.40
CA TYR A 212 -3.46 5.19 1.24
C TYR A 212 -4.60 4.49 0.52
N GLY A 213 -4.25 3.45 -0.26
CA GLY A 213 -5.18 2.45 -0.78
C GLY A 213 -4.93 1.11 -0.12
N VAL A 214 -5.88 0.62 0.65
CA VAL A 214 -5.76 -0.68 1.33
C VAL A 214 -6.45 -1.74 0.50
N ASP A 215 -5.70 -2.78 0.13
CA ASP A 215 -6.23 -3.94 -0.55
C ASP A 215 -6.56 -5.03 0.46
N LEU A 216 -7.81 -5.47 0.46
CA LEU A 216 -8.29 -6.51 1.37
C LEU A 216 -9.02 -7.61 0.62
N LYS A 217 -8.87 -8.84 1.10
CA LYS A 217 -9.72 -9.98 0.71
C LYS A 217 -10.73 -10.26 1.79
N GLN A 218 -11.93 -10.65 1.34
CA GLN A 218 -13.02 -11.07 2.22
C GLN A 218 -13.57 -12.42 1.76
N SER A 219 -13.64 -13.38 2.67
CA SER A 219 -14.30 -14.68 2.47
C SER A 219 -15.17 -14.96 3.69
N GLY A 220 -16.48 -14.89 3.51
CA GLY A 220 -17.42 -14.89 4.62
C GLY A 220 -17.10 -13.77 5.62
N ASP A 221 -16.93 -14.15 6.88
CA ASP A 221 -16.58 -13.22 7.95
C ASP A 221 -15.07 -12.92 8.06
N ARG A 222 -14.23 -13.62 7.34
CA ARG A 222 -12.79 -13.41 7.37
C ARG A 222 -12.41 -12.28 6.44
N VAL A 223 -11.82 -11.21 6.99
CA VAL A 223 -11.28 -10.06 6.25
C VAL A 223 -9.80 -9.95 6.57
N VAL A 224 -8.95 -9.90 5.55
CA VAL A 224 -7.49 -9.80 5.69
C VAL A 224 -6.92 -8.70 4.81
N VAL A 225 -5.88 -8.01 5.28
CA VAL A 225 -5.12 -7.03 4.52
C VAL A 225 -4.11 -7.76 3.64
N ILE A 226 -4.15 -7.48 2.36
CA ILE A 226 -3.20 -8.01 1.37
C ILE A 226 -2.04 -7.05 1.13
N GLU A 227 -2.35 -5.75 1.00
CA GLU A 227 -1.40 -4.70 0.71
C GLU A 227 -1.92 -3.35 1.20
N VAL A 228 -1.02 -2.44 1.53
CA VAL A 228 -1.30 -1.01 1.71
C VAL A 228 -0.45 -0.26 0.69
N ASN A 229 -1.09 0.50 -0.17
CA ASN A 229 -0.44 1.29 -1.21
C ASN A 229 -0.34 2.73 -0.74
N ASP A 230 0.86 3.29 -0.73
CA ASP A 230 1.14 4.68 -0.38
C ASP A 230 0.76 5.67 -1.50
N ASN A 231 0.77 5.21 -2.75
CA ASN A 231 0.37 5.99 -3.93
C ASN A 231 -0.79 5.30 -4.67
N PRO A 232 -2.00 5.28 -4.09
CA PRO A 232 -3.14 4.61 -4.71
C PRO A 232 -3.59 5.31 -5.99
N ASN A 233 -4.18 4.57 -6.89
CA ASN A 233 -4.86 5.12 -8.05
C ASN A 233 -5.97 6.10 -7.62
N LEU A 234 -6.13 7.15 -8.41
CA LEU A 234 -7.19 8.16 -8.30
C LEU A 234 -7.67 8.48 -9.71
N ASP A 235 -8.18 7.45 -10.39
CA ASP A 235 -8.55 7.57 -11.81
C ASP A 235 -9.97 8.13 -11.94
N VAL A 236 -10.14 9.06 -12.87
CA VAL A 236 -11.45 9.64 -13.17
C VAL A 236 -12.39 8.56 -13.69
N GLY A 237 -13.59 8.49 -13.10
CA GLY A 237 -14.59 7.48 -13.45
C GLY A 237 -14.35 6.11 -12.78
N VAL A 238 -13.35 5.99 -11.89
CA VAL A 238 -13.07 4.79 -11.10
C VAL A 238 -13.22 5.09 -9.62
N GLU A 239 -12.21 5.62 -8.96
CA GLU A 239 -12.23 5.90 -7.52
C GLU A 239 -13.08 7.12 -7.18
N ASP A 240 -13.27 8.04 -8.10
CA ASP A 240 -14.05 9.25 -7.89
C ASP A 240 -15.55 9.14 -8.21
N VAL A 241 -16.04 7.98 -8.66
CA VAL A 241 -17.45 7.79 -9.10
C VAL A 241 -18.47 8.32 -8.08
N VAL A 242 -18.21 8.17 -6.78
CA VAL A 242 -19.16 8.62 -5.74
C VAL A 242 -18.94 10.08 -5.36
N LEU A 243 -17.69 10.47 -5.12
CA LEU A 243 -17.36 11.82 -4.66
C LEU A 243 -17.16 12.82 -5.80
N GLY A 244 -16.90 12.35 -7.01
CA GLY A 244 -16.55 13.20 -8.14
C GLY A 244 -15.39 14.15 -7.81
N PRO A 245 -15.48 15.42 -8.22
CA PRO A 245 -14.45 16.42 -7.91
C PRO A 245 -14.22 16.68 -6.42
N ALA A 246 -15.14 16.25 -5.54
CA ALA A 246 -14.96 16.41 -4.10
C ALA A 246 -13.84 15.54 -3.55
N LEU A 247 -13.54 14.39 -4.19
CA LEU A 247 -12.40 13.54 -3.85
C LEU A 247 -11.09 14.37 -3.88
N TYR A 248 -10.83 15.01 -4.99
CA TYR A 248 -9.61 15.80 -5.20
C TYR A 248 -9.57 17.03 -4.32
N ARG A 249 -10.72 17.71 -4.11
CA ARG A 249 -10.83 18.84 -3.18
C ARG A 249 -10.48 18.46 -1.75
N ARG A 250 -10.89 17.28 -1.28
CA ARG A 250 -10.53 16.80 0.08
C ARG A 250 -9.03 16.61 0.21
N ILE A 251 -8.37 16.06 -0.81
CA ILE A 251 -6.91 15.87 -0.80
C ILE A 251 -6.19 17.23 -0.76
N MET A 252 -6.63 18.18 -1.59
CA MET A 252 -6.03 19.51 -1.62
C MET A 252 -6.30 20.30 -0.32
N ALA A 253 -7.48 20.17 0.27
CA ALA A 253 -7.82 20.76 1.56
C ALA A 253 -6.94 20.21 2.68
N TRP A 254 -6.66 18.92 2.67
CA TRP A 254 -5.73 18.32 3.62
C TRP A 254 -4.32 18.93 3.51
N PHE A 255 -3.79 19.09 2.30
CA PHE A 255 -2.50 19.75 2.12
C PHE A 255 -2.50 21.16 2.69
N LEU A 256 -3.53 21.95 2.40
CA LEU A 256 -3.66 23.32 2.91
C LEU A 256 -3.67 23.34 4.43
N GLU A 257 -4.46 22.47 5.06
CA GLU A 257 -4.54 22.36 6.52
C GLU A 257 -3.20 21.97 7.14
N GLN A 258 -2.44 21.02 6.54
CA GLN A 258 -1.13 20.64 7.07
C GLN A 258 -0.10 21.76 6.90
N MET A 259 -0.13 22.51 5.80
CA MET A 259 0.73 23.68 5.60
C MET A 259 0.43 24.78 6.65
N GLU A 260 -0.86 25.03 6.93
CA GLU A 260 -1.27 25.99 7.95
C GLU A 260 -0.83 25.56 9.35
N ARG A 261 -0.99 24.28 9.70
CA ARG A 261 -0.51 23.71 10.97
C ARG A 261 1.01 23.87 11.14
N LYS A 262 1.79 23.67 10.08
CA LYS A 262 3.26 23.85 10.11
C LYS A 262 3.67 25.32 10.32
N ARG A 263 2.87 26.27 9.84
CA ARG A 263 3.13 27.71 9.99
C ARG A 263 2.78 28.26 11.38
N GLN A 264 1.92 27.56 12.13
CA GLN A 264 1.58 27.98 13.51
C GLN A 264 2.78 27.72 14.43
N PRO A 265 3.26 28.71 15.20
CA PRO A 265 4.35 28.49 16.14
C PRO A 265 3.90 27.45 17.19
N ARG A 266 4.75 26.45 17.44
CA ARG A 266 4.53 25.52 18.55
C ARG A 266 4.35 26.31 19.82
N GLN A 267 3.16 26.30 20.43
CA GLN A 267 2.98 26.81 21.79
C GLN A 267 3.88 25.96 22.69
N VAL A 268 4.97 26.57 23.15
CA VAL A 268 5.82 25.98 24.19
C VAL A 268 4.98 25.95 25.45
N SER A 269 4.48 24.76 25.80
CA SER A 269 3.85 24.54 27.11
C SER A 269 4.92 24.76 28.18
N THR A 270 4.98 25.96 28.72
CA THR A 270 5.69 26.28 29.97
C THR A 270 4.97 25.53 31.10
N ARG A 271 5.43 24.29 31.38
CA ARG A 271 5.09 23.64 32.66
C ARG A 271 5.69 24.54 33.76
N GLN A 272 4.83 25.28 34.42
CA GLN A 272 5.18 25.89 35.69
C GLN A 272 5.49 24.75 36.67
N SER A 273 6.73 24.68 37.11
CA SER A 273 7.12 23.82 38.23
C SER A 273 6.35 24.30 39.47
N PRO A 274 5.71 23.44 40.23
CA PRO A 274 5.19 23.84 41.52
C PRO A 274 6.37 24.15 42.44
N THR A 275 6.48 25.40 42.86
CA THR A 275 7.31 25.77 44.00
C THR A 275 6.75 25.14 45.25
N SER A 276 7.57 24.40 45.91
CA SER A 276 7.43 23.74 47.22
C SER A 276 6.79 24.57 48.31
#